data_5ee98b0f11f5d1a71ba954087aef8a2e
#
_entry.id   5ee98b0f11f5d1a71ba954087aef8a2e
#
_cell.length_a   1.000
_cell.length_b   1.000
_cell.length_c   1.000
_cell.angle_alpha   90.00
_cell.angle_beta   90.00
_cell.angle_gamma   90.00
#
_symmetry.space_group_name_H-M   'P 1'
#
loop_
_entity.id
_entity.type
_entity.pdbx_description
1 polymer ?
#
loop_
_entity_poly.entity_id
_entity_poly.type
_entity_poly.pdbx_seq_one_letter_code
_entity_poly.pdbx_strand_id
1 'polypeptide(L)'
;MRFGISFASHLKALEVLPEAENLGYDVAWFYDTPAVNSDPFVVMALATQVTKTMELGLGVAIPHLRMPHVLATAIGTLNILAPKRILLGFGTGFTGALSIGTKPTPWAVLADHLEVTRAWMAGEQVDMTVKGVKRPVRHLHPDRGYINTTDVVPIYVSAVGPKGIEVAGNLADGLWTLSVDRRPDPELLGAVIAEARALATPRGVSMPSALITAVAVQGADEPIDSDRLRSFIGPWVTTYFHSMHAFFAEDGPSTRDTWKQSSQLAAEGASPALEEAAQAYFKEIIMNLPQDAPWITQHTGHSTFVRPEEEKFITGDLINLLGMVGPAEQLIEEIHQLELAGLSEIVWQVVPGHEAEVTRFGKEVIAPYRALYG
;
A
#
# COMPACT_ATOMS: atom_id res chain seq x y z
N MET A 1 3.66 7.79 -16.95
CA MET A 1 3.67 7.37 -15.52
C MET A 1 2.77 8.26 -14.68
N ARG A 2 1.98 7.69 -13.77
CA ARG A 2 1.27 8.43 -12.70
C ARG A 2 2.13 8.45 -11.45
N PHE A 3 2.00 9.52 -10.66
CA PHE A 3 2.74 9.70 -9.42
C PHE A 3 1.79 9.79 -8.23
N GLY A 4 1.95 8.88 -7.29
CA GLY A 4 1.16 8.82 -6.08
C GLY A 4 1.97 9.01 -4.82
N ILE A 5 1.31 9.47 -3.77
CA ILE A 5 1.82 9.48 -2.40
C ILE A 5 0.91 8.68 -1.48
N SER A 6 1.47 8.06 -0.47
CA SER A 6 0.72 7.33 0.53
C SER A 6 1.03 7.83 1.93
N PHE A 7 0.02 7.81 2.79
CA PHE A 7 0.10 8.36 4.14
C PHE A 7 -0.33 7.36 5.20
N ALA A 8 0.39 7.32 6.30
CA ALA A 8 -0.22 7.02 7.58
C ALA A 8 -1.40 7.99 7.77
N SER A 9 -2.64 7.50 7.79
CA SER A 9 -3.83 8.36 7.85
C SER A 9 -3.82 9.23 9.11
N HIS A 10 -3.58 10.54 8.95
CA HIS A 10 -3.58 11.52 10.04
C HIS A 10 -3.96 12.91 9.52
N LEU A 11 -4.46 13.77 10.38
CA LEU A 11 -4.99 15.08 9.97
C LEU A 11 -3.92 16.02 9.37
N LYS A 12 -2.67 15.93 9.80
CA LYS A 12 -1.58 16.74 9.24
C LYS A 12 -1.30 16.42 7.77
N ALA A 13 -1.63 15.20 7.29
CA ALA A 13 -1.49 14.86 5.87
C ALA A 13 -2.30 15.83 4.97
N LEU A 14 -3.35 16.44 5.48
CA LEU A 14 -4.16 17.42 4.74
C LEU A 14 -3.38 18.69 4.36
N GLU A 15 -2.38 19.06 5.13
CA GLU A 15 -1.59 20.27 4.92
C GLU A 15 -0.74 20.20 3.65
N VAL A 16 -0.28 19.00 3.27
CA VAL A 16 0.60 18.81 2.11
C VAL A 16 -0.17 18.55 0.80
N LEU A 17 -1.42 18.12 0.88
CA LEU A 17 -2.19 17.71 -0.31
C LEU A 17 -2.38 18.81 -1.36
N PRO A 18 -2.70 20.09 -1.01
CA PRO A 18 -2.82 21.14 -2.01
C PRO A 18 -1.52 21.42 -2.75
N GLU A 19 -0.39 21.33 -2.06
CA GLU A 19 0.93 21.50 -2.69
C GLU A 19 1.28 20.29 -3.57
N ALA A 20 1.02 19.08 -3.10
CA ALA A 20 1.21 17.87 -3.88
C ALA A 20 0.39 17.92 -5.20
N GLU A 21 -0.88 18.29 -5.13
CA GLU A 21 -1.72 18.46 -6.32
C GLU A 21 -1.13 19.48 -7.30
N ASN A 22 -0.66 20.63 -6.82
CA ASN A 22 -0.02 21.66 -7.65
C ASN A 22 1.32 21.20 -8.26
N LEU A 23 2.03 20.31 -7.60
CA LEU A 23 3.28 19.73 -8.07
C LEU A 23 3.08 18.57 -9.06
N GLY A 24 1.82 18.20 -9.30
CA GLY A 24 1.47 17.20 -10.30
C GLY A 24 1.42 15.77 -9.78
N TYR A 25 1.23 15.56 -8.50
CA TYR A 25 0.84 14.25 -8.01
C TYR A 25 -0.58 13.93 -8.43
N ASP A 26 -0.81 12.71 -8.90
CA ASP A 26 -2.10 12.27 -9.46
C ASP A 26 -3.02 11.68 -8.38
N VAL A 27 -2.46 11.08 -7.33
CA VAL A 27 -3.23 10.36 -6.31
C VAL A 27 -2.60 10.43 -4.92
N ALA A 28 -3.46 10.47 -3.89
CA ALA A 28 -3.09 10.29 -2.49
C ALA A 28 -3.79 9.04 -1.93
N TRP A 29 -3.02 8.11 -1.37
CA TRP A 29 -3.51 6.88 -0.77
C TRP A 29 -3.44 6.93 0.76
N PHE A 30 -4.49 6.50 1.43
CA PHE A 30 -4.64 6.54 2.89
C PHE A 30 -4.71 5.14 3.46
N TYR A 31 -3.90 4.83 4.48
CA TYR A 31 -3.86 3.51 5.10
C TYR A 31 -5.03 3.29 6.06
N ASP A 32 -5.66 2.10 6.03
CA ASP A 32 -6.65 1.64 7.00
C ASP A 32 -6.01 0.69 8.01
N THR A 33 -5.31 1.27 8.98
CA THR A 33 -4.63 0.53 10.06
C THR A 33 -4.98 1.17 11.41
N PRO A 34 -6.17 0.88 11.97
CA PRO A 34 -6.70 1.58 13.16
C PRO A 34 -5.80 1.55 14.41
N ALA A 35 -4.97 0.49 14.55
CA ALA A 35 -4.04 0.41 15.68
C ALA A 35 -2.84 1.36 15.56
N VAL A 36 -2.57 1.91 14.36
CA VAL A 36 -1.40 2.75 14.06
C VAL A 36 -1.83 4.17 13.65
N ASN A 37 -2.94 4.31 12.92
CA ASN A 37 -3.34 5.52 12.22
C ASN A 37 -4.72 6.01 12.65
N SER A 38 -5.06 7.27 12.28
CA SER A 38 -6.43 7.79 12.36
C SER A 38 -7.36 7.08 11.37
N ASP A 39 -8.67 7.22 11.55
CA ASP A 39 -9.67 6.68 10.63
C ASP A 39 -9.52 7.30 9.22
N PRO A 40 -9.23 6.50 8.18
CA PRO A 40 -8.97 7.02 6.85
C PRO A 40 -10.19 7.66 6.20
N PHE A 41 -11.40 7.24 6.51
CA PHE A 41 -12.62 7.83 5.93
C PHE A 41 -12.85 9.26 6.39
N VAL A 42 -12.53 9.54 7.66
CA VAL A 42 -12.58 10.91 8.19
C VAL A 42 -11.51 11.78 7.51
N VAL A 43 -10.28 11.26 7.38
CA VAL A 43 -9.19 12.01 6.73
C VAL A 43 -9.48 12.22 5.25
N MET A 44 -9.95 11.19 4.53
CA MET A 44 -10.32 11.28 3.12
C MET A 44 -11.48 12.27 2.88
N ALA A 45 -12.50 12.28 3.75
CA ALA A 45 -13.59 13.25 3.64
C ALA A 45 -13.08 14.69 3.72
N LEU A 46 -12.14 14.96 4.61
CA LEU A 46 -11.50 16.28 4.70
C LEU A 46 -10.57 16.54 3.51
N ALA A 47 -9.86 15.52 3.01
CA ALA A 47 -9.00 15.62 1.83
C ALA A 47 -9.80 16.06 0.59
N THR A 48 -11.06 15.63 0.45
CA THR A 48 -11.92 16.08 -0.66
C THR A 48 -12.15 17.60 -0.67
N GLN A 49 -12.03 18.27 0.48
CA GLN A 49 -12.26 19.70 0.63
C GLN A 49 -11.02 20.53 0.31
N VAL A 50 -9.85 19.94 0.37
CA VAL A 50 -8.57 20.66 0.14
C VAL A 50 -7.93 20.31 -1.20
N THR A 51 -8.49 19.33 -1.94
CA THR A 51 -8.04 18.92 -3.29
C THR A 51 -9.16 19.08 -4.31
N LYS A 52 -8.81 19.25 -5.59
CA LYS A 52 -9.77 19.50 -6.69
C LYS A 52 -9.76 18.42 -7.77
N THR A 53 -8.60 17.93 -8.15
CA THR A 53 -8.37 17.00 -9.26
C THR A 53 -7.69 15.71 -8.83
N MET A 54 -6.88 15.77 -7.77
CA MET A 54 -6.17 14.62 -7.22
C MET A 54 -7.16 13.52 -6.84
N GLU A 55 -6.87 12.30 -7.25
CA GLU A 55 -7.60 11.12 -6.80
C GLU A 55 -7.24 10.78 -5.35
N LEU A 56 -8.20 10.22 -4.62
CA LEU A 56 -8.06 9.87 -3.21
C LEU A 56 -8.39 8.39 -3.05
N GLY A 57 -7.39 7.61 -2.67
CA GLY A 57 -7.49 6.15 -2.57
C GLY A 57 -7.44 5.64 -1.13
N LEU A 58 -8.28 4.66 -0.81
CA LEU A 58 -8.12 3.86 0.39
C LEU A 58 -7.13 2.73 0.10
N GLY A 59 -6.00 2.74 0.76
CA GLY A 59 -4.92 1.80 0.45
C GLY A 59 -4.37 1.05 1.66
N VAL A 60 -5.02 -0.03 2.12
CA VAL A 60 -6.11 -0.78 1.53
C VAL A 60 -7.21 -1.07 2.58
N ALA A 61 -8.43 -1.27 2.12
CA ALA A 61 -9.50 -1.81 2.96
C ALA A 61 -9.21 -3.27 3.31
N ILE A 62 -9.53 -3.64 4.55
CA ILE A 62 -9.28 -4.98 5.08
C ILE A 62 -10.62 -5.60 5.51
N PRO A 63 -11.01 -6.77 4.99
CA PRO A 63 -12.33 -7.34 5.21
C PRO A 63 -12.74 -7.51 6.67
N HIS A 64 -11.81 -7.85 7.56
CA HIS A 64 -12.16 -8.04 8.98
C HIS A 64 -12.30 -6.73 9.78
N LEU A 65 -11.87 -5.58 9.24
CA LEU A 65 -12.03 -4.29 9.90
C LEU A 65 -13.42 -3.68 9.69
N ARG A 66 -14.03 -3.94 8.53
CA ARG A 66 -15.34 -3.36 8.16
C ARG A 66 -16.17 -4.36 7.38
N MET A 67 -17.45 -4.46 7.70
CA MET A 67 -18.40 -5.24 6.91
C MET A 67 -18.55 -4.64 5.49
N PRO A 68 -18.77 -5.44 4.43
CA PRO A 68 -18.79 -4.95 3.03
C PRO A 68 -19.75 -3.79 2.79
N HIS A 69 -20.97 -3.86 3.33
CA HIS A 69 -21.98 -2.81 3.18
C HIS A 69 -21.61 -1.51 3.92
N VAL A 70 -20.90 -1.60 5.06
CA VAL A 70 -20.41 -0.43 5.80
C VAL A 70 -19.31 0.26 5.00
N LEU A 71 -18.34 -0.52 4.47
CA LEU A 71 -17.29 -0.03 3.60
C LEU A 71 -17.87 0.62 2.34
N ALA A 72 -18.76 -0.08 1.63
CA ALA A 72 -19.38 0.40 0.40
C ALA A 72 -20.17 1.70 0.61
N THR A 73 -20.89 1.82 1.73
CA THR A 73 -21.62 3.04 2.06
C THR A 73 -20.67 4.21 2.31
N ALA A 74 -19.57 3.99 3.04
CA ALA A 74 -18.58 5.04 3.29
C ALA A 74 -17.90 5.50 1.98
N ILE A 75 -17.47 4.57 1.13
CA ILE A 75 -16.87 4.86 -0.19
C ILE A 75 -17.88 5.56 -1.10
N GLY A 76 -19.13 5.09 -1.18
CA GLY A 76 -20.17 5.74 -1.98
C GLY A 76 -20.50 7.15 -1.49
N THR A 77 -20.36 7.42 -0.18
CA THR A 77 -20.51 8.77 0.38
C THR A 77 -19.31 9.66 0.01
N LEU A 78 -18.09 9.15 0.11
CA LEU A 78 -16.90 9.88 -0.37
C LEU A 78 -17.00 10.21 -1.87
N ASN A 79 -17.56 9.29 -2.67
CA ASN A 79 -17.76 9.51 -4.10
C ASN A 79 -18.88 10.56 -4.43
N ILE A 80 -19.69 10.96 -3.46
CA ILE A 80 -20.52 12.17 -3.57
C ILE A 80 -19.67 13.43 -3.37
N LEU A 81 -18.78 13.41 -2.38
CA LEU A 81 -17.93 14.57 -2.04
C LEU A 81 -16.89 14.86 -3.13
N ALA A 82 -16.37 13.80 -3.77
CA ALA A 82 -15.35 13.86 -4.80
C ALA A 82 -15.68 12.88 -5.94
N PRO A 83 -16.70 13.20 -6.80
CA PRO A 83 -17.13 12.31 -7.86
C PRO A 83 -15.99 11.95 -8.83
N LYS A 84 -15.86 10.64 -9.13
CA LYS A 84 -14.83 10.08 -10.03
C LYS A 84 -13.38 10.25 -9.57
N ARG A 85 -13.17 10.69 -8.33
CA ARG A 85 -11.82 10.84 -7.74
C ARG A 85 -11.55 9.86 -6.60
N ILE A 86 -12.46 8.93 -6.32
CA ILE A 86 -12.29 7.95 -5.24
C ILE A 86 -11.81 6.62 -5.82
N LEU A 87 -10.77 6.07 -5.20
CA LEU A 87 -10.24 4.74 -5.48
C LEU A 87 -10.37 3.86 -4.24
N LEU A 88 -10.60 2.57 -4.45
CA LEU A 88 -10.71 1.60 -3.36
C LEU A 88 -9.71 0.47 -3.54
N GLY A 89 -8.71 0.42 -2.69
CA GLY A 89 -7.80 -0.72 -2.59
C GLY A 89 -8.31 -1.77 -1.61
N PHE A 90 -8.16 -3.03 -1.94
CA PHE A 90 -8.40 -4.18 -1.06
C PHE A 90 -7.11 -4.93 -0.78
N GLY A 91 -6.94 -5.41 0.44
CA GLY A 91 -5.83 -6.28 0.83
C GLY A 91 -6.23 -7.25 1.94
N THR A 92 -5.42 -8.28 2.12
CA THR A 92 -5.63 -9.27 3.20
C THR A 92 -5.40 -8.68 4.58
N GLY A 93 -4.77 -7.51 4.67
CA GLY A 93 -4.59 -6.76 5.90
C GLY A 93 -3.41 -7.24 6.73
N PHE A 94 -2.27 -7.44 6.11
CA PHE A 94 -1.07 -7.88 6.80
C PHE A 94 -0.80 -7.03 8.05
N THR A 95 -0.47 -5.76 7.93
CA THR A 95 -0.23 -4.86 9.07
C THR A 95 -1.48 -4.68 9.94
N GLY A 96 -2.65 -4.41 9.33
CA GLY A 96 -3.87 -4.15 10.07
C GLY A 96 -4.39 -5.36 10.86
N ALA A 97 -4.07 -6.58 10.42
CA ALA A 97 -4.38 -7.79 11.17
C ALA A 97 -3.33 -8.09 12.26
N LEU A 98 -2.06 -8.05 11.88
CA LEU A 98 -0.96 -8.41 12.79
C LEU A 98 -0.83 -7.44 13.96
N SER A 99 -1.08 -6.14 13.75
CA SER A 99 -1.01 -5.11 14.82
C SER A 99 -2.06 -5.29 15.93
N ILE A 100 -3.08 -6.11 15.70
CA ILE A 100 -4.10 -6.48 16.71
C ILE A 100 -4.05 -7.98 17.06
N GLY A 101 -2.96 -8.66 16.73
CA GLY A 101 -2.74 -10.08 17.06
C GLY A 101 -3.60 -11.06 16.28
N THR A 102 -4.09 -10.70 15.10
CA THR A 102 -4.90 -11.59 14.24
C THR A 102 -4.14 -11.97 12.97
N LYS A 103 -4.62 -12.98 12.26
CA LYS A 103 -4.06 -13.42 10.97
C LYS A 103 -4.65 -12.60 9.81
N PRO A 104 -3.91 -12.40 8.71
CA PRO A 104 -4.46 -11.81 7.49
C PRO A 104 -5.69 -12.57 6.98
N THR A 105 -6.58 -11.83 6.32
CA THR A 105 -7.82 -12.38 5.75
C THR A 105 -7.51 -13.38 4.63
N PRO A 106 -8.12 -14.58 4.62
CA PRO A 106 -8.00 -15.52 3.51
C PRO A 106 -8.49 -14.91 2.18
N TRP A 107 -7.83 -15.23 1.07
CA TRP A 107 -8.16 -14.68 -0.26
C TRP A 107 -9.61 -14.93 -0.70
N ALA A 108 -10.18 -16.08 -0.38
CA ALA A 108 -11.58 -16.37 -0.68
C ALA A 108 -12.56 -15.44 0.06
N VAL A 109 -12.24 -15.08 1.30
CA VAL A 109 -13.03 -14.12 2.09
C VAL A 109 -12.88 -12.71 1.53
N LEU A 110 -11.68 -12.34 1.08
CA LEU A 110 -11.45 -11.06 0.43
C LEU A 110 -12.24 -10.97 -0.89
N ALA A 111 -12.24 -12.03 -1.71
CA ALA A 111 -12.99 -12.09 -2.95
C ALA A 111 -14.50 -11.89 -2.72
N ASP A 112 -15.10 -12.63 -1.80
CA ASP A 112 -16.51 -12.48 -1.39
C ASP A 112 -16.81 -11.03 -0.94
N HIS A 113 -15.91 -10.45 -0.14
CA HIS A 113 -16.05 -9.09 0.39
C HIS A 113 -16.02 -8.04 -0.72
N LEU A 114 -15.11 -8.20 -1.67
CA LEU A 114 -14.97 -7.32 -2.84
C LEU A 114 -16.24 -7.34 -3.69
N GLU A 115 -16.74 -8.56 -4.01
CA GLU A 115 -17.95 -8.70 -4.84
C GLU A 115 -19.17 -8.05 -4.17
N VAL A 116 -19.39 -8.30 -2.87
CA VAL A 116 -20.49 -7.67 -2.12
C VAL A 116 -20.33 -6.14 -2.08
N THR A 117 -19.12 -5.64 -1.86
CA THR A 117 -18.84 -4.20 -1.82
C THR A 117 -19.12 -3.56 -3.17
N ARG A 118 -18.70 -4.17 -4.27
CA ARG A 118 -18.93 -3.69 -5.64
C ARG A 118 -20.43 -3.60 -5.96
N ALA A 119 -21.17 -4.68 -5.73
CA ALA A 119 -22.61 -4.73 -5.98
C ALA A 119 -23.36 -3.72 -5.12
N TRP A 120 -22.99 -3.55 -3.86
CA TRP A 120 -23.61 -2.55 -2.97
C TRP A 120 -23.38 -1.13 -3.46
N MET A 121 -22.15 -0.79 -3.88
CA MET A 121 -21.82 0.53 -4.45
C MET A 121 -22.61 0.79 -5.75
N ALA A 122 -22.90 -0.25 -6.55
CA ALA A 122 -23.73 -0.15 -7.74
C ALA A 122 -25.24 -0.06 -7.44
N GLY A 123 -25.66 -0.16 -6.16
CA GLY A 123 -27.06 -0.20 -5.76
C GLY A 123 -27.77 -1.52 -6.09
N GLU A 124 -27.01 -2.55 -6.42
CA GLU A 124 -27.52 -3.88 -6.78
C GLU A 124 -27.83 -4.74 -5.56
N GLN A 125 -28.69 -5.74 -5.76
CA GLN A 125 -28.93 -6.78 -4.76
C GLN A 125 -27.87 -7.86 -4.89
N VAL A 126 -27.30 -8.27 -3.75
CA VAL A 126 -26.27 -9.28 -3.66
C VAL A 126 -26.46 -10.15 -2.41
N ASP A 127 -26.02 -11.39 -2.47
CA ASP A 127 -26.02 -12.27 -1.31
C ASP A 127 -24.80 -11.98 -0.42
N MET A 128 -25.04 -11.72 0.85
CA MET A 128 -24.00 -11.50 1.86
C MET A 128 -24.14 -12.47 3.02
N THR A 129 -23.03 -13.05 3.47
CA THR A 129 -23.00 -13.92 4.65
C THR A 129 -22.95 -13.07 5.93
N VAL A 130 -24.00 -13.14 6.73
CA VAL A 130 -24.11 -12.47 8.03
C VAL A 130 -24.27 -13.50 9.13
N LYS A 131 -23.31 -13.59 10.05
CA LYS A 131 -23.30 -14.59 11.15
C LYS A 131 -23.50 -16.03 10.63
N GLY A 132 -22.78 -16.38 9.56
CA GLY A 132 -22.85 -17.72 8.96
C GLY A 132 -24.10 -18.01 8.13
N VAL A 133 -25.01 -17.05 7.95
CA VAL A 133 -26.23 -17.20 7.13
C VAL A 133 -26.14 -16.30 5.91
N LYS A 134 -26.29 -16.88 4.72
CA LYS A 134 -26.34 -16.18 3.45
C LYS A 134 -27.72 -15.53 3.25
N ARG A 135 -27.74 -14.23 2.96
CA ARG A 135 -28.96 -13.42 2.84
C ARG A 135 -28.84 -12.40 1.71
N PRO A 136 -29.92 -12.17 0.92
CA PRO A 136 -29.94 -11.07 -0.04
C PRO A 136 -29.95 -9.72 0.70
N VAL A 137 -29.07 -8.83 0.28
CA VAL A 137 -28.93 -7.47 0.81
C VAL A 137 -28.76 -6.48 -0.31
N ARG A 138 -29.14 -5.21 -0.11
CA ARG A 138 -28.85 -4.10 -1.01
C ARG A 138 -28.96 -2.78 -0.27
N HIS A 139 -28.42 -1.71 -0.83
CA HIS A 139 -28.73 -0.35 -0.38
C HIS A 139 -30.24 -0.07 -0.65
N LEU A 140 -31.00 0.26 0.40
CA LEU A 140 -32.46 0.34 0.29
C LEU A 140 -32.96 1.56 -0.50
N HIS A 141 -32.14 2.61 -0.62
CA HIS A 141 -32.49 3.87 -1.26
C HIS A 141 -31.42 4.31 -2.28
N PRO A 142 -31.13 3.51 -3.33
CA PRO A 142 -30.07 3.82 -4.30
C PRO A 142 -30.35 5.11 -5.08
N ASP A 143 -31.62 5.47 -5.28
CA ASP A 143 -32.06 6.62 -6.06
C ASP A 143 -32.20 7.93 -5.27
N ARG A 144 -31.86 7.93 -3.97
CA ARG A 144 -32.05 9.08 -3.07
C ARG A 144 -30.79 9.93 -2.88
N GLY A 145 -29.67 9.57 -3.49
CA GLY A 145 -28.43 10.32 -3.41
C GLY A 145 -27.71 10.22 -2.04
N TYR A 146 -28.05 9.21 -1.23
CA TYR A 146 -27.33 8.95 0.04
C TYR A 146 -25.94 8.35 -0.18
N ILE A 147 -25.76 7.68 -1.31
CA ILE A 147 -24.48 7.24 -1.84
C ILE A 147 -24.47 7.48 -3.36
N ASN A 148 -23.28 7.65 -3.93
CA ASN A 148 -23.16 7.73 -5.40
C ASN A 148 -23.10 6.32 -5.97
N THR A 149 -24.19 5.91 -6.64
CA THR A 149 -24.29 4.62 -7.33
C THR A 149 -24.09 4.73 -8.85
N THR A 150 -23.80 5.94 -9.36
CA THR A 150 -23.70 6.22 -10.79
C THR A 150 -22.27 6.21 -11.28
N ASP A 151 -21.36 6.83 -10.54
CA ASP A 151 -19.96 6.88 -10.90
C ASP A 151 -19.24 5.67 -10.31
N VAL A 152 -18.67 4.85 -11.19
CA VAL A 152 -17.93 3.65 -10.78
C VAL A 152 -16.68 4.05 -9.97
N VAL A 153 -16.51 3.40 -8.84
CA VAL A 153 -15.27 3.50 -8.05
C VAL A 153 -14.36 2.34 -8.44
N PRO A 154 -13.18 2.61 -9.05
CA PRO A 154 -12.23 1.54 -9.39
C PRO A 154 -11.73 0.81 -8.14
N ILE A 155 -11.69 -0.52 -8.22
CA ILE A 155 -11.21 -1.39 -7.14
C ILE A 155 -9.86 -1.96 -7.52
N TYR A 156 -8.86 -1.71 -6.69
CA TYR A 156 -7.53 -2.30 -6.78
C TYR A 156 -7.39 -3.42 -5.75
N VAL A 157 -6.66 -4.48 -6.08
CA VAL A 157 -6.30 -5.53 -5.12
C VAL A 157 -4.81 -5.54 -4.89
N SER A 158 -4.42 -5.47 -3.61
CA SER A 158 -3.02 -5.53 -3.20
C SER A 158 -2.53 -6.97 -3.20
N ALA A 159 -1.63 -7.28 -4.11
CA ALA A 159 -1.11 -8.63 -4.31
C ALA A 159 0.36 -8.63 -4.76
N VAL A 160 1.10 -9.63 -4.26
CA VAL A 160 2.48 -9.92 -4.66
C VAL A 160 2.66 -11.41 -5.02
N GLY A 161 1.85 -12.30 -4.49
CA GLY A 161 1.93 -13.74 -4.72
C GLY A 161 0.80 -14.27 -5.61
N PRO A 162 0.93 -15.50 -6.16
CA PRO A 162 0.08 -16.02 -7.23
C PRO A 162 -1.42 -16.03 -6.88
N LYS A 163 -1.82 -16.42 -5.66
CA LYS A 163 -3.22 -16.40 -5.24
C LYS A 163 -3.82 -14.99 -5.22
N GLY A 164 -3.02 -14.01 -4.82
CA GLY A 164 -3.45 -12.61 -4.80
C GLY A 164 -3.55 -12.06 -6.22
N ILE A 165 -2.59 -12.38 -7.08
CA ILE A 165 -2.59 -12.00 -8.50
C ILE A 165 -3.79 -12.61 -9.22
N GLU A 166 -4.14 -13.88 -8.92
CA GLU A 166 -5.35 -14.52 -9.43
C GLU A 166 -6.61 -13.76 -9.01
N VAL A 167 -6.76 -13.40 -7.74
CA VAL A 167 -7.91 -12.60 -7.26
C VAL A 167 -7.93 -11.22 -7.92
N ALA A 168 -6.79 -10.53 -7.99
CA ALA A 168 -6.67 -9.24 -8.64
C ALA A 168 -7.10 -9.32 -10.11
N GLY A 169 -6.51 -10.21 -10.90
CA GLY A 169 -6.81 -10.36 -12.32
C GLY A 169 -8.26 -10.75 -12.61
N ASN A 170 -8.86 -11.61 -11.79
CA ASN A 170 -10.22 -12.07 -12.00
C ASN A 170 -11.30 -11.12 -11.49
N LEU A 171 -11.04 -10.28 -10.48
CA LEU A 171 -12.07 -9.51 -9.80
C LEU A 171 -11.83 -8.00 -9.74
N ALA A 172 -10.57 -7.54 -9.75
CA ALA A 172 -10.25 -6.13 -9.59
C ALA A 172 -10.24 -5.34 -10.91
N ASP A 173 -10.22 -4.02 -10.79
CA ASP A 173 -10.05 -3.09 -11.91
C ASP A 173 -8.60 -2.65 -12.05
N GLY A 174 -7.78 -2.83 -11.01
CA GLY A 174 -6.35 -2.55 -10.98
C GLY A 174 -5.58 -3.45 -10.02
N LEU A 175 -4.27 -3.54 -10.22
CA LEU A 175 -3.32 -4.22 -9.34
C LEU A 175 -2.61 -3.19 -8.47
N TRP A 176 -2.57 -3.40 -7.17
CA TRP A 176 -1.63 -2.73 -6.28
C TRP A 176 -0.58 -3.72 -5.81
N THR A 177 0.67 -3.43 -6.04
CA THR A 177 1.78 -4.27 -5.57
C THR A 177 2.73 -3.47 -4.67
N LEU A 178 3.63 -4.16 -4.00
CA LEU A 178 4.58 -3.52 -3.09
C LEU A 178 5.96 -4.17 -3.20
N SER A 179 6.99 -3.38 -2.94
CA SER A 179 8.36 -3.84 -2.84
C SER A 179 8.92 -3.45 -1.47
N VAL A 180 8.93 -4.41 -0.53
CA VAL A 180 9.39 -4.21 0.86
C VAL A 180 10.66 -5.01 1.19
N ASP A 181 11.04 -5.94 0.34
CA ASP A 181 12.17 -6.85 0.51
C ASP A 181 13.35 -6.56 -0.43
N ARG A 182 13.16 -5.63 -1.35
CA ARG A 182 14.17 -5.17 -2.30
C ARG A 182 13.80 -3.87 -2.99
N ARG A 183 14.79 -3.22 -3.61
CA ARG A 183 14.55 -2.16 -4.59
C ARG A 183 13.72 -2.70 -5.76
N PRO A 184 12.73 -1.96 -6.28
CA PRO A 184 11.90 -2.43 -7.38
C PRO A 184 12.72 -2.88 -8.59
N ASP A 185 12.44 -4.08 -9.09
CA ASP A 185 13.08 -4.69 -10.24
C ASP A 185 12.10 -4.70 -11.43
N PRO A 186 12.43 -4.06 -12.58
CA PRO A 186 11.53 -3.95 -13.71
C PRO A 186 11.13 -5.31 -14.33
N GLU A 187 12.04 -6.29 -14.38
CA GLU A 187 11.75 -7.60 -14.97
C GLU A 187 10.77 -8.39 -14.11
N LEU A 188 11.05 -8.49 -12.82
CA LEU A 188 10.17 -9.17 -11.87
C LEU A 188 8.79 -8.50 -11.77
N LEU A 189 8.77 -7.16 -11.69
CA LEU A 189 7.53 -6.40 -11.65
C LEU A 189 6.72 -6.57 -12.94
N GLY A 190 7.40 -6.51 -14.09
CA GLY A 190 6.79 -6.71 -15.41
C GLY A 190 6.12 -8.07 -15.54
N ALA A 191 6.75 -9.14 -15.02
CA ALA A 191 6.16 -10.48 -15.00
C ALA A 191 4.86 -10.55 -14.18
N VAL A 192 4.86 -9.96 -12.98
CA VAL A 192 3.68 -9.89 -12.10
C VAL A 192 2.54 -9.11 -12.76
N ILE A 193 2.85 -7.96 -13.37
CA ILE A 193 1.86 -7.13 -14.07
C ILE A 193 1.29 -7.86 -15.28
N ALA A 194 2.12 -8.53 -16.06
CA ALA A 194 1.69 -9.28 -17.24
C ALA A 194 0.75 -10.44 -16.87
N GLU A 195 1.02 -11.16 -15.79
CA GLU A 195 0.16 -12.24 -15.28
C GLU A 195 -1.21 -11.69 -14.88
N ALA A 196 -1.27 -10.62 -14.08
CA ALA A 196 -2.52 -9.99 -13.68
C ALA A 196 -3.34 -9.49 -14.89
N ARG A 197 -2.68 -8.86 -15.88
CA ARG A 197 -3.30 -8.40 -17.12
C ARG A 197 -3.86 -9.54 -17.96
N ALA A 198 -3.11 -10.65 -18.07
CA ALA A 198 -3.59 -11.81 -18.82
C ALA A 198 -4.90 -12.37 -18.24
N LEU A 199 -5.03 -12.41 -16.93
CA LEU A 199 -6.27 -12.82 -16.23
C LEU A 199 -7.41 -11.79 -16.38
N ALA A 200 -7.10 -10.50 -16.45
CA ALA A 200 -8.10 -9.42 -16.59
C ALA A 200 -8.60 -9.24 -18.03
N THR A 201 -7.81 -9.60 -19.02
CA THR A 201 -8.12 -9.44 -20.46
C THR A 201 -9.48 -10.01 -20.87
N PRO A 202 -9.91 -11.23 -20.45
CA PRO A 202 -11.22 -11.78 -20.79
C PRO A 202 -12.40 -10.93 -20.28
N ARG A 203 -12.18 -10.11 -19.26
CA ARG A 203 -13.17 -9.18 -18.68
C ARG A 203 -13.17 -7.81 -19.37
N GLY A 204 -12.27 -7.55 -20.31
CA GLY A 204 -12.10 -6.26 -20.96
C GLY A 204 -11.49 -5.18 -20.05
N VAL A 205 -10.78 -5.56 -18.99
CA VAL A 205 -10.13 -4.65 -18.03
C VAL A 205 -8.67 -4.47 -18.43
N SER A 206 -8.22 -3.20 -18.54
CA SER A 206 -6.83 -2.85 -18.89
C SER A 206 -5.83 -3.14 -17.79
N MET A 207 -6.30 -3.32 -16.57
CA MET A 207 -5.53 -3.64 -15.36
C MET A 207 -4.37 -2.67 -15.12
N PRO A 208 -4.64 -1.39 -14.83
CA PRO A 208 -3.59 -0.47 -14.37
C PRO A 208 -2.95 -1.02 -13.11
N SER A 209 -1.66 -0.72 -12.94
CA SER A 209 -0.86 -1.24 -11.83
C SER A 209 -0.22 -0.09 -11.05
N ALA A 210 -0.29 -0.16 -9.73
CA ALA A 210 0.36 0.75 -8.80
C ALA A 210 1.39 -0.02 -7.96
N LEU A 211 2.58 0.55 -7.81
CA LEU A 211 3.64 0.03 -6.94
C LEU A 211 3.85 0.97 -5.77
N ILE A 212 3.70 0.47 -4.54
CA ILE A 212 4.10 1.21 -3.35
C ILE A 212 5.54 0.83 -2.95
N THR A 213 6.37 1.85 -2.69
CA THR A 213 7.74 1.70 -2.24
C THR A 213 8.18 2.91 -1.41
N ALA A 214 9.42 2.94 -0.93
CA ALA A 214 10.02 4.16 -0.39
C ALA A 214 10.91 4.80 -1.44
N VAL A 215 10.82 6.12 -1.59
CA VAL A 215 11.63 6.88 -2.55
C VAL A 215 12.20 8.11 -1.87
N ALA A 216 13.49 8.38 -2.05
CA ALA A 216 14.12 9.61 -1.59
C ALA A 216 15.13 10.15 -2.60
N VAL A 217 15.03 11.45 -2.90
CA VAL A 217 16.07 12.14 -3.67
C VAL A 217 17.27 12.38 -2.76
N GLN A 218 18.40 11.80 -3.10
CA GLN A 218 19.68 12.00 -2.39
C GLN A 218 20.38 13.26 -2.88
N GLY A 219 20.88 14.07 -1.95
CA GLY A 219 21.70 15.25 -2.30
C GLY A 219 23.08 14.85 -2.87
N ALA A 220 23.71 15.73 -3.65
CA ALA A 220 24.97 15.44 -4.35
C ALA A 220 26.10 14.94 -3.44
N ASP A 221 26.23 15.50 -2.24
CA ASP A 221 27.27 15.11 -1.28
C ASP A 221 26.66 14.45 -0.02
N GLU A 222 25.40 13.99 -0.10
CA GLU A 222 24.70 13.41 1.03
C GLU A 222 25.04 11.93 1.17
N PRO A 223 25.59 11.46 2.32
CA PRO A 223 25.77 10.04 2.57
C PRO A 223 24.45 9.30 2.56
N ILE A 224 24.43 8.06 2.05
CA ILE A 224 23.25 7.21 1.99
C ILE A 224 22.67 6.90 3.39
N ASP A 225 23.49 6.97 4.42
CA ASP A 225 23.16 6.78 5.83
C ASP A 225 23.09 8.11 6.61
N SER A 226 22.89 9.25 5.93
CA SER A 226 22.63 10.54 6.59
C SER A 226 21.44 10.47 7.54
N ASP A 227 21.42 11.32 8.57
CA ASP A 227 20.31 11.36 9.55
C ASP A 227 18.96 11.57 8.86
N ARG A 228 18.93 12.40 7.80
CA ARG A 228 17.73 12.64 6.99
C ARG A 228 17.24 11.35 6.31
N LEU A 229 18.11 10.65 5.60
CA LEU A 229 17.74 9.43 4.89
C LEU A 229 17.40 8.29 5.86
N ARG A 230 18.13 8.17 6.96
CA ARG A 230 17.83 7.19 8.02
C ARG A 230 16.45 7.44 8.65
N SER A 231 16.11 8.69 8.95
CA SER A 231 14.81 9.01 9.55
C SER A 231 13.66 8.95 8.55
N PHE A 232 13.90 9.21 7.26
CA PHE A 232 12.88 9.18 6.24
C PHE A 232 12.63 7.77 5.66
N ILE A 233 13.69 7.03 5.33
CA ILE A 233 13.57 5.69 4.73
C ILE A 233 13.55 4.58 5.80
N GLY A 234 14.11 4.84 6.98
CA GLY A 234 14.18 3.87 8.07
C GLY A 234 12.83 3.23 8.44
N PRO A 235 11.72 3.98 8.55
CA PRO A 235 10.41 3.38 8.79
C PRO A 235 9.97 2.35 7.72
N TRP A 236 10.42 2.50 6.49
CA TRP A 236 10.22 1.50 5.43
C TRP A 236 11.10 0.27 5.64
N VAL A 237 12.37 0.47 5.98
CA VAL A 237 13.30 -0.63 6.31
C VAL A 237 12.75 -1.45 7.48
N THR A 238 12.27 -0.81 8.54
CA THR A 238 11.68 -1.53 9.69
C THR A 238 10.39 -2.25 9.34
N THR A 239 9.63 -1.80 8.33
CA THR A 239 8.43 -2.51 7.86
C THR A 239 8.73 -3.95 7.45
N TYR A 240 9.88 -4.21 6.81
CA TYR A 240 10.35 -5.55 6.51
C TYR A 240 10.53 -6.37 7.79
N PHE A 241 11.21 -5.83 8.79
CA PHE A 241 11.48 -6.53 10.06
C PHE A 241 10.21 -6.72 10.90
N HIS A 242 9.29 -5.76 10.93
CA HIS A 242 8.01 -5.90 11.62
C HIS A 242 7.17 -7.06 11.09
N SER A 243 7.33 -7.38 9.82
CA SER A 243 6.66 -8.51 9.18
C SER A 243 7.19 -9.85 9.65
N MET A 244 8.43 -9.92 10.14
CA MET A 244 9.12 -11.18 10.48
C MET A 244 8.44 -11.93 11.63
N HIS A 245 7.87 -11.22 12.63
CA HIS A 245 7.18 -11.87 13.73
C HIS A 245 6.08 -12.82 13.26
N ALA A 246 5.33 -12.41 12.23
CA ALA A 246 4.27 -13.24 11.64
C ALA A 246 4.81 -14.53 10.98
N PHE A 247 6.08 -14.52 10.55
CA PHE A 247 6.72 -15.66 9.88
C PHE A 247 7.42 -16.61 10.85
N PHE A 248 7.71 -16.15 12.06
CA PHE A 248 8.44 -16.93 13.07
C PHE A 248 7.58 -17.28 14.30
N ALA A 249 6.36 -16.71 14.42
CA ALA A 249 5.45 -17.04 15.51
C ALA A 249 4.79 -18.41 15.31
N GLU A 250 4.71 -19.16 16.38
CA GLU A 250 4.03 -20.43 16.70
C GLU A 250 3.91 -21.56 15.64
N ASP A 251 3.73 -21.25 14.34
CA ASP A 251 3.52 -22.28 13.31
C ASP A 251 4.80 -22.71 12.58
N GLY A 252 5.96 -22.17 12.93
CA GLY A 252 7.29 -22.61 12.47
C GLY A 252 7.51 -22.46 10.94
N PRO A 253 8.25 -23.41 10.31
CA PRO A 253 8.71 -23.34 8.93
C PRO A 253 7.61 -23.19 7.88
N SER A 254 6.37 -23.60 8.16
CA SER A 254 5.25 -23.53 7.21
C SER A 254 4.89 -22.09 6.81
N THR A 255 5.01 -21.16 7.74
CA THR A 255 4.72 -19.74 7.47
C THR A 255 5.84 -19.12 6.63
N ARG A 256 7.10 -19.50 6.88
CA ARG A 256 8.26 -19.11 6.10
C ARG A 256 8.16 -19.60 4.65
N ASP A 257 7.73 -20.85 4.46
CA ASP A 257 7.55 -21.44 3.14
C ASP A 257 6.36 -20.80 2.40
N THR A 258 5.29 -20.45 3.11
CA THR A 258 4.14 -19.75 2.54
C THR A 258 4.53 -18.33 2.11
N TRP A 259 5.36 -17.64 2.86
CA TRP A 259 5.85 -16.30 2.45
C TRP A 259 6.83 -16.39 1.28
N LYS A 260 7.75 -17.35 1.29
CA LYS A 260 8.64 -17.64 0.14
C LYS A 260 7.86 -18.03 -1.11
N GLN A 261 6.76 -18.75 -0.97
CA GLN A 261 5.86 -19.10 -2.08
C GLN A 261 4.94 -17.95 -2.48
N SER A 262 4.58 -17.05 -1.55
CA SER A 262 3.70 -15.91 -1.86
C SER A 262 4.42 -14.72 -2.45
N SER A 263 5.73 -14.62 -2.30
CA SER A 263 6.55 -13.66 -3.02
C SER A 263 7.41 -14.40 -4.04
N GLN A 264 6.98 -14.46 -5.30
CA GLN A 264 7.88 -14.88 -6.39
C GLN A 264 9.17 -14.03 -6.39
N LEU A 265 9.08 -12.83 -5.82
CA LEU A 265 10.17 -11.89 -5.58
C LEU A 265 11.15 -12.36 -4.50
N ALA A 266 10.68 -13.13 -3.48
CA ALA A 266 11.56 -13.69 -2.43
C ALA A 266 12.22 -15.02 -2.81
N ALA A 267 11.83 -15.62 -3.94
CA ALA A 267 12.28 -16.97 -4.34
C ALA A 267 13.72 -16.99 -4.88
N GLU A 268 14.27 -15.87 -5.31
CA GLU A 268 15.65 -15.78 -5.82
C GLU A 268 16.52 -14.89 -4.92
N GLY A 269 17.00 -15.48 -3.83
CA GLY A 269 18.14 -15.00 -3.04
C GLY A 269 17.92 -13.63 -2.38
N ALA A 270 17.45 -13.60 -1.14
CA ALA A 270 17.61 -12.39 -0.31
C ALA A 270 19.08 -11.98 -0.33
N SER A 271 19.36 -10.67 -0.40
CA SER A 271 20.72 -10.18 -0.27
C SER A 271 21.35 -10.73 1.03
N PRO A 272 22.59 -11.22 1.02
CA PRO A 272 23.28 -11.67 2.23
C PRO A 272 23.20 -10.65 3.37
N ALA A 273 23.31 -9.36 3.07
CA ALA A 273 23.19 -8.28 4.05
C ALA A 273 21.77 -8.22 4.67
N LEU A 274 20.73 -8.48 3.90
CA LEU A 274 19.36 -8.52 4.42
C LEU A 274 19.11 -9.75 5.29
N GLU A 275 19.66 -10.91 4.90
CA GLU A 275 19.58 -12.14 5.70
C GLU A 275 20.30 -11.99 7.03
N GLU A 276 21.52 -11.42 7.04
CA GLU A 276 22.29 -11.16 8.25
C GLU A 276 21.54 -10.19 9.18
N ALA A 277 21.06 -9.07 8.65
CA ALA A 277 20.29 -8.10 9.41
C ALA A 277 18.99 -8.71 9.97
N ALA A 278 18.30 -9.54 9.18
CA ALA A 278 17.10 -10.25 9.60
C ALA A 278 17.36 -11.23 10.75
N GLN A 279 18.45 -12.00 10.69
CA GLN A 279 18.84 -12.91 11.75
C GLN A 279 19.21 -12.15 13.03
N ALA A 280 19.96 -11.06 12.92
CA ALA A 280 20.30 -10.20 14.04
C ALA A 280 19.06 -9.56 14.67
N TYR A 281 18.17 -9.00 13.87
CA TYR A 281 16.91 -8.41 14.34
C TYR A 281 16.03 -9.45 15.04
N PHE A 282 15.90 -10.65 14.47
CA PHE A 282 15.18 -11.74 15.10
C PHE A 282 15.72 -12.06 16.48
N LYS A 283 17.03 -12.25 16.60
CA LYS A 283 17.71 -12.60 17.87
C LYS A 283 17.59 -11.48 18.91
N GLU A 284 17.76 -10.23 18.48
CA GLU A 284 17.91 -9.11 19.41
C GLU A 284 16.58 -8.42 19.75
N ILE A 285 15.63 -8.43 18.84
CA ILE A 285 14.33 -7.79 19.00
C ILE A 285 13.21 -8.81 19.18
N ILE A 286 12.99 -9.70 18.18
CA ILE A 286 11.83 -10.61 18.18
C ILE A 286 11.87 -11.57 19.38
N MET A 287 13.01 -12.17 19.68
CA MET A 287 13.18 -13.10 20.81
C MET A 287 12.99 -12.42 22.18
N ASN A 288 13.09 -11.11 22.24
CA ASN A 288 12.95 -10.32 23.46
C ASN A 288 11.61 -9.58 23.57
N LEU A 289 10.69 -9.80 22.63
CA LEU A 289 9.34 -9.24 22.72
C LEU A 289 8.60 -9.78 23.96
N PRO A 290 7.70 -8.98 24.55
CA PRO A 290 6.82 -9.46 25.60
C PRO A 290 6.07 -10.71 25.15
N GLN A 291 6.02 -11.75 26.00
CA GLN A 291 5.26 -12.98 25.66
C GLN A 291 3.76 -12.72 25.58
N ASP A 292 3.28 -11.77 26.38
CA ASP A 292 1.91 -11.31 26.35
C ASP A 292 1.77 -10.15 25.33
N ALA A 293 0.99 -10.35 24.30
CA ALA A 293 0.72 -9.39 23.21
C ALA A 293 1.99 -8.85 22.51
N PRO A 294 2.89 -9.68 21.95
CA PRO A 294 4.13 -9.24 21.32
C PRO A 294 3.90 -8.28 20.14
N TRP A 295 2.76 -8.40 19.46
CA TRP A 295 2.37 -7.56 18.34
C TRP A 295 2.25 -6.08 18.67
N ILE A 296 1.94 -5.71 19.93
CA ILE A 296 1.85 -4.31 20.35
C ILE A 296 3.24 -3.65 20.23
N THR A 297 4.25 -4.25 20.83
CA THR A 297 5.62 -3.74 20.74
C THR A 297 6.15 -3.85 19.32
N GLN A 298 5.91 -4.97 18.65
CA GLN A 298 6.40 -5.24 17.29
C GLN A 298 5.94 -4.20 16.26
N HIS A 299 4.69 -3.72 16.36
CA HIS A 299 4.15 -2.75 15.40
C HIS A 299 4.19 -1.31 15.89
N THR A 300 4.79 -1.02 17.04
CA THR A 300 5.03 0.35 17.47
C THR A 300 5.99 1.03 16.50
N GLY A 301 5.62 2.18 15.94
CA GLY A 301 6.38 2.92 14.95
C GLY A 301 6.23 2.43 13.50
N HIS A 302 5.46 1.35 13.26
CA HIS A 302 5.32 0.76 11.91
C HIS A 302 4.95 1.81 10.85
N SER A 303 5.78 1.93 9.83
CA SER A 303 5.65 2.89 8.72
C SER A 303 5.61 4.38 9.12
N THR A 304 5.97 4.72 10.37
CA THR A 304 5.88 6.10 10.86
C THR A 304 7.17 6.63 11.47
N PHE A 305 7.86 5.85 12.30
CA PHE A 305 9.14 6.20 12.88
C PHE A 305 9.94 4.95 13.25
N VAL A 306 11.25 5.11 13.39
CA VAL A 306 12.17 4.05 13.85
C VAL A 306 12.26 4.11 15.37
N ARG A 307 12.12 2.98 16.05
CA ARG A 307 12.34 2.88 17.51
C ARG A 307 13.83 2.93 17.82
N PRO A 308 14.25 3.45 19.00
CA PRO A 308 15.67 3.54 19.34
C PRO A 308 16.45 2.22 19.24
N GLU A 309 15.83 1.12 19.63
CA GLU A 309 16.43 -0.22 19.55
C GLU A 309 16.60 -0.75 18.12
N GLU A 310 15.88 -0.14 17.15
CA GLU A 310 15.92 -0.50 15.74
C GLU A 310 16.92 0.32 14.93
N GLU A 311 17.35 1.47 15.44
CA GLU A 311 18.22 2.41 14.71
C GLU A 311 19.50 1.76 14.14
N LYS A 312 20.08 0.81 14.85
CA LYS A 312 21.29 0.09 14.41
C LYS A 312 21.08 -0.79 13.18
N PHE A 313 19.80 -1.16 12.89
CA PHE A 313 19.46 -1.93 11.69
C PHE A 313 19.18 -1.03 10.48
N ILE A 314 19.18 0.31 10.64
CA ILE A 314 19.01 1.24 9.52
C ILE A 314 20.39 1.59 8.98
N THR A 315 20.94 0.72 8.16
CA THR A 315 22.24 0.90 7.52
C THR A 315 22.08 1.45 6.10
N GLY A 316 23.13 2.08 5.57
CA GLY A 316 23.15 2.58 4.20
C GLY A 316 22.88 1.47 3.17
N ASP A 317 23.41 0.27 3.41
CA ASP A 317 23.17 -0.88 2.53
C ASP A 317 21.70 -1.29 2.50
N LEU A 318 21.02 -1.33 3.65
CA LEU A 318 19.59 -1.65 3.71
C LEU A 318 18.70 -0.54 3.18
N ILE A 319 19.06 0.72 3.38
CA ILE A 319 18.38 1.88 2.77
C ILE A 319 18.42 1.74 1.24
N ASN A 320 19.60 1.48 0.68
CA ASN A 320 19.77 1.33 -0.77
C ASN A 320 19.10 0.05 -1.32
N LEU A 321 19.10 -1.01 -0.55
CA LEU A 321 18.51 -2.29 -0.94
C LEU A 321 16.97 -2.26 -0.97
N LEU A 322 16.36 -1.62 0.02
CA LEU A 322 14.91 -1.69 0.25
C LEU A 322 14.16 -0.44 -0.25
N GLY A 323 14.86 0.68 -0.51
CA GLY A 323 14.29 1.92 -1.02
C GLY A 323 14.90 2.34 -2.35
N MET A 324 14.15 3.10 -3.12
CA MET A 324 14.65 3.84 -4.29
C MET A 324 15.30 5.14 -3.81
N VAL A 325 16.58 5.10 -3.46
CA VAL A 325 17.33 6.27 -2.98
C VAL A 325 18.47 6.57 -3.95
N GLY A 326 18.59 7.80 -4.38
CA GLY A 326 19.64 8.22 -5.31
C GLY A 326 19.42 9.65 -5.83
N PRO A 327 20.35 10.16 -6.67
CA PRO A 327 20.18 11.41 -7.40
C PRO A 327 18.90 11.42 -8.24
N ALA A 328 18.34 12.63 -8.47
CA ALA A 328 17.07 12.77 -9.19
C ALA A 328 17.11 12.14 -10.59
N GLU A 329 18.20 12.30 -11.32
CA GLU A 329 18.39 11.76 -12.67
C GLU A 329 18.34 10.22 -12.67
N GLN A 330 18.94 9.57 -11.67
CA GLN A 330 18.89 8.13 -11.49
C GLN A 330 17.45 7.67 -11.21
N LEU A 331 16.74 8.34 -10.32
CA LEU A 331 15.36 7.99 -9.99
C LEU A 331 14.43 8.15 -11.19
N ILE A 332 14.62 9.21 -11.99
CA ILE A 332 13.87 9.43 -13.23
C ILE A 332 14.05 8.26 -14.20
N GLU A 333 15.29 7.82 -14.41
CA GLU A 333 15.59 6.69 -15.30
C GLU A 333 15.00 5.38 -14.75
N GLU A 334 15.17 5.09 -13.47
CA GLU A 334 14.61 3.88 -12.84
C GLU A 334 13.08 3.85 -12.94
N ILE A 335 12.42 4.97 -12.68
CA ILE A 335 10.95 5.09 -12.81
C ILE A 335 10.53 4.86 -14.26
N HIS A 336 11.29 5.37 -15.23
CA HIS A 336 11.00 5.12 -16.63
C HIS A 336 11.15 3.64 -17.01
N GLN A 337 12.15 2.94 -16.49
CA GLN A 337 12.31 1.50 -16.69
C GLN A 337 11.13 0.70 -16.09
N LEU A 338 10.62 1.11 -14.95
CA LEU A 338 9.41 0.51 -14.37
C LEU A 338 8.16 0.78 -15.24
N GLU A 339 8.03 1.98 -15.82
CA GLU A 339 6.95 2.29 -16.78
C GLU A 339 7.03 1.42 -18.02
N LEU A 340 8.23 1.27 -18.60
CA LEU A 340 8.46 0.39 -19.75
C LEU A 340 8.14 -1.08 -19.45
N ALA A 341 8.35 -1.52 -18.20
CA ALA A 341 7.94 -2.84 -17.73
C ALA A 341 6.41 -2.97 -17.52
N GLY A 342 5.66 -1.89 -17.68
CA GLY A 342 4.20 -1.89 -17.64
C GLY A 342 3.59 -1.29 -16.37
N LEU A 343 4.38 -0.72 -15.46
CA LEU A 343 3.85 -0.01 -14.30
C LEU A 343 3.08 1.23 -14.75
N SER A 344 1.89 1.46 -14.18
CA SER A 344 1.06 2.62 -14.48
C SER A 344 1.24 3.75 -13.47
N GLU A 345 1.57 3.41 -12.24
CA GLU A 345 1.63 4.35 -11.13
C GLU A 345 2.72 3.95 -10.12
N ILE A 346 3.60 4.89 -9.78
CA ILE A 346 4.51 4.75 -8.65
C ILE A 346 3.97 5.53 -7.46
N VAL A 347 3.86 4.87 -6.32
CA VAL A 347 3.38 5.42 -5.05
C VAL A 347 4.50 5.34 -4.03
N TRP A 348 4.82 6.43 -3.36
CA TRP A 348 5.81 6.40 -2.30
C TRP A 348 5.24 6.91 -0.97
N GLN A 349 5.79 6.37 0.12
CA GLN A 349 5.31 6.67 1.46
C GLN A 349 5.87 8.01 1.95
N VAL A 350 4.97 8.90 2.38
CA VAL A 350 5.31 10.11 3.13
C VAL A 350 5.36 9.77 4.61
N VAL A 351 6.53 9.92 5.21
CA VAL A 351 6.74 9.70 6.64
C VAL A 351 6.43 10.99 7.40
N PRO A 352 5.68 10.94 8.51
CA PRO A 352 5.39 12.13 9.33
C PRO A 352 6.66 12.88 9.76
N GLY A 353 6.66 14.21 9.53
CA GLY A 353 7.84 15.07 9.76
C GLY A 353 8.75 15.23 8.54
N HIS A 354 8.49 14.51 7.45
CA HIS A 354 9.24 14.59 6.18
C HIS A 354 8.38 15.10 5.02
N GLU A 355 7.37 15.90 5.31
CA GLU A 355 6.44 16.44 4.30
C GLU A 355 7.16 17.29 3.23
N ALA A 356 8.31 17.89 3.56
CA ALA A 356 9.15 18.61 2.61
C ALA A 356 9.66 17.75 1.44
N GLU A 357 9.76 16.43 1.62
CA GLU A 357 10.16 15.52 0.55
C GLU A 357 9.12 15.46 -0.58
N VAL A 358 7.86 15.77 -0.30
CA VAL A 358 6.79 15.89 -1.33
C VAL A 358 7.15 17.02 -2.31
N THR A 359 7.53 18.19 -1.77
CA THR A 359 7.96 19.34 -2.59
C THR A 359 9.23 19.01 -3.36
N ARG A 360 10.20 18.37 -2.72
CA ARG A 360 11.47 18.00 -3.33
C ARG A 360 11.27 17.03 -4.50
N PHE A 361 10.59 15.93 -4.28
CA PHE A 361 10.33 14.93 -5.32
C PHE A 361 9.48 15.50 -6.47
N GLY A 362 8.48 16.33 -6.17
CA GLY A 362 7.66 16.99 -7.17
C GLY A 362 8.48 17.86 -8.12
N LYS A 363 9.42 18.65 -7.58
CA LYS A 363 10.27 19.56 -8.36
C LYS A 363 11.42 18.86 -9.06
N GLU A 364 12.08 17.93 -8.37
CA GLU A 364 13.32 17.33 -8.86
C GLU A 364 13.07 16.04 -9.68
N VAL A 365 11.91 15.39 -9.53
CA VAL A 365 11.59 14.13 -10.25
C VAL A 365 10.36 14.27 -11.13
N ILE A 366 9.18 14.63 -10.58
CA ILE A 366 7.93 14.61 -11.37
C ILE A 366 7.99 15.61 -12.51
N ALA A 367 8.37 16.86 -12.26
CA ALA A 367 8.40 17.89 -13.28
C ALA A 367 9.39 17.57 -14.41
N PRO A 368 10.68 17.19 -14.14
CA PRO A 368 11.58 16.74 -15.18
C PRO A 368 11.15 15.45 -15.89
N TYR A 369 10.60 14.48 -15.16
CA TYR A 369 10.08 13.24 -15.77
C TYR A 369 9.03 13.55 -16.84
N ARG A 370 8.04 14.39 -16.51
CA ARG A 370 6.99 14.79 -17.43
C ARG A 370 7.51 15.60 -18.62
N ALA A 371 8.57 16.36 -18.43
CA ALA A 371 9.21 17.09 -19.53
C ALA A 371 9.95 16.15 -20.51
N LEU A 372 10.44 15.01 -20.03
CA LEU A 372 11.18 14.03 -20.83
C LEU A 372 10.28 13.00 -21.51
N TYR A 373 9.25 12.51 -20.81
CA TYR A 373 8.49 11.33 -21.21
C TYR A 373 6.96 11.55 -21.23
N GLY A 374 6.46 12.72 -20.81
CA GLY A 374 5.03 13.06 -20.71
C GLY A 374 4.38 13.66 -21.96
#